data_25b190ef1054126a96d2f53317d8d8a7
#
_entry.id   25b190ef1054126a96d2f53317d8d8a7
#
_cell.length_a   1.000
_cell.length_b   1.000
_cell.length_c   1.000
_cell.angle_alpha   90.00
_cell.angle_beta   90.00
_cell.angle_gamma   90.00
#
_symmetry.space_group_name_H-M   'P 1'
#
loop_
_entity.id
_entity.type
_entity.pdbx_description
1 polymer ?
#
loop_
_entity_poly.entity_id
_entity_poly.type
_entity_poly.pdbx_seq_one_letter_code
_entity_poly.pdbx_strand_id
1 'polypeptide(L)'
;EAYEKLKVNRYDGVILDVNMPRMGGLELLERLQKERIKTNVIMVSTMTTRDADVTILAMERGAVDFVTKPTNIIEAKGDAFRKEILGILNAVLKTERISLTERRPAVAAVSAVQKRNASAETRFKNKIVALACSTGGPKALQSVIPYLPANLDAPMVLVQHMPAGFTNSMANRLDEISKINVKE
;
A
#
# COMPACT_ATOMS: atom_id res chain seq x y z
N GLU A 1 7.75 6.05 -22.68
CA GLU A 1 9.03 5.33 -22.72
C GLU A 1 9.06 4.16 -21.74
N ALA A 2 8.88 4.38 -20.42
CA ALA A 2 8.92 3.29 -19.41
C ALA A 2 7.90 2.18 -19.74
N TYR A 3 6.66 2.55 -20.05
CA TYR A 3 5.62 1.61 -20.44
C TYR A 3 6.01 0.75 -21.66
N GLU A 4 6.56 1.34 -22.72
CA GLU A 4 6.97 0.62 -23.92
C GLU A 4 8.12 -0.38 -23.60
N LYS A 5 9.04 0.02 -22.73
CA LYS A 5 10.11 -0.90 -22.29
C LYS A 5 9.56 -2.08 -21.49
N LEU A 6 8.59 -1.85 -20.63
CA LEU A 6 7.96 -2.89 -19.80
C LEU A 6 7.10 -3.88 -20.61
N LYS A 7 6.59 -3.47 -21.78
CA LYS A 7 5.86 -4.36 -22.70
C LYS A 7 6.78 -5.37 -23.39
N VAL A 8 7.99 -4.95 -23.71
CA VAL A 8 8.92 -5.73 -24.53
C VAL A 8 9.92 -6.51 -23.67
N ASN A 9 10.35 -5.92 -22.57
CA ASN A 9 11.39 -6.49 -21.73
C ASN A 9 10.81 -6.92 -20.37
N ARG A 10 11.43 -7.96 -19.80
CA ARG A 10 11.14 -8.39 -18.42
C ARG A 10 12.13 -7.74 -17.47
N TYR A 11 11.60 -7.15 -16.40
CA TYR A 11 12.37 -6.57 -15.30
C TYR A 11 11.98 -7.25 -13.99
N ASP A 12 12.93 -7.48 -13.11
CA ASP A 12 12.69 -8.12 -11.81
C ASP A 12 12.02 -7.17 -10.82
N GLY A 13 12.24 -5.86 -10.98
CA GLY A 13 11.59 -4.82 -10.22
C GLY A 13 11.60 -3.49 -10.96
N VAL A 14 10.66 -2.63 -10.63
CA VAL A 14 10.52 -1.28 -11.18
C VAL A 14 10.44 -0.31 -10.01
N ILE A 15 11.32 0.67 -10.00
CA ILE A 15 11.22 1.84 -9.11
C ILE A 15 10.44 2.90 -9.87
N LEU A 16 9.30 3.31 -9.34
CA LEU A 16 8.32 4.13 -10.03
C LEU A 16 7.98 5.38 -9.23
N ASP A 17 8.29 6.54 -9.78
CA ASP A 17 7.91 7.81 -9.19
C ASP A 17 6.39 8.03 -9.30
N VAL A 18 5.79 8.58 -8.25
CA VAL A 18 4.38 8.99 -8.25
C VAL A 18 4.15 10.12 -9.25
N ASN A 19 5.00 11.14 -9.23
CA ASN A 19 4.85 12.36 -10.00
C ASN A 19 5.77 12.37 -11.23
N MET A 20 5.23 11.96 -12.37
CA MET A 20 5.94 12.00 -13.65
C MET A 20 5.18 12.83 -14.68
N PRO A 21 5.88 13.52 -15.61
CA PRO A 21 5.22 14.25 -16.68
C PRO A 21 4.53 13.29 -17.66
N ARG A 22 3.41 13.72 -18.21
CA ARG A 22 2.57 13.02 -19.21
C ARG A 22 1.81 11.82 -18.67
N MET A 23 2.47 10.90 -17.99
CA MET A 23 1.88 9.70 -17.37
C MET A 23 2.42 9.57 -15.97
N GLY A 24 1.57 9.69 -14.96
CA GLY A 24 1.94 9.51 -13.55
C GLY A 24 2.20 8.04 -13.20
N GLY A 25 2.84 7.83 -12.04
CA GLY A 25 3.17 6.47 -11.59
C GLY A 25 1.94 5.60 -11.40
N LEU A 26 0.86 6.14 -10.84
CA LEU A 26 -0.39 5.40 -10.64
C LEU A 26 -1.02 4.99 -11.97
N GLU A 27 -1.05 5.89 -12.96
CA GLU A 27 -1.59 5.60 -14.30
C GLU A 27 -0.76 4.50 -14.99
N LEU A 28 0.57 4.55 -14.86
CA LEU A 28 1.41 3.49 -15.40
C LEU A 28 1.12 2.15 -14.73
N LEU A 29 0.98 2.14 -13.39
CA LEU A 29 0.66 0.92 -12.64
C LEU A 29 -0.68 0.32 -13.07
N GLU A 30 -1.71 1.15 -13.27
CA GLU A 30 -3.02 0.72 -13.78
C GLU A 30 -2.94 0.11 -15.19
N ARG A 31 -2.11 0.68 -16.07
CA ARG A 31 -1.89 0.11 -17.40
C ARG A 31 -1.18 -1.24 -17.35
N LEU A 32 -0.16 -1.36 -16.50
CA LEU A 32 0.54 -2.63 -16.29
C LEU A 32 -0.42 -3.71 -15.80
N GLN A 33 -1.31 -3.36 -14.87
CA GLN A 33 -2.34 -4.23 -14.35
C GLN A 33 -3.33 -4.66 -15.44
N LYS A 34 -3.84 -3.69 -16.23
CA LYS A 34 -4.81 -3.93 -17.32
C LYS A 34 -4.24 -4.87 -18.40
N GLU A 35 -2.97 -4.72 -18.72
CA GLU A 35 -2.28 -5.51 -19.73
C GLU A 35 -1.61 -6.78 -19.18
N ARG A 36 -1.81 -7.05 -17.89
CA ARG A 36 -1.27 -8.25 -17.23
C ARG A 36 0.25 -8.36 -17.27
N ILE A 37 0.94 -7.24 -17.28
CA ILE A 37 2.41 -7.20 -17.24
C ILE A 37 2.86 -7.48 -15.80
N LYS A 38 3.55 -8.60 -15.60
CA LYS A 38 4.04 -9.02 -14.29
C LYS A 38 5.36 -8.35 -13.97
N THR A 39 5.38 -7.52 -12.93
CA THR A 39 6.60 -6.93 -12.37
C THR A 39 6.36 -6.50 -10.93
N ASN A 40 7.42 -6.45 -10.14
CA ASN A 40 7.37 -5.89 -8.80
C ASN A 40 7.56 -4.37 -8.89
N VAL A 41 6.61 -3.59 -8.42
CA VAL A 41 6.67 -2.12 -8.45
C VAL A 41 6.87 -1.58 -7.05
N ILE A 42 7.93 -0.80 -6.87
CA ILE A 42 8.20 -0.01 -5.66
C ILE A 42 7.94 1.44 -6.01
N MET A 43 7.01 2.08 -5.30
CA MET A 43 6.72 3.50 -5.52
C MET A 43 7.77 4.38 -4.87
N VAL A 44 8.08 5.50 -5.50
CA VAL A 44 8.88 6.58 -4.90
C VAL A 44 7.99 7.81 -4.77
N SER A 45 7.85 8.31 -3.55
CA SER A 45 6.86 9.33 -3.22
C SER A 45 7.48 10.50 -2.45
N THR A 46 6.93 11.69 -2.55
CA THR A 46 7.27 12.79 -1.65
C THR A 46 6.44 12.69 -0.36
N MET A 47 6.83 13.44 0.67
CA MET A 47 6.15 13.44 1.98
C MET A 47 4.91 14.36 2.02
N THR A 48 4.28 14.65 0.89
CA THR A 48 3.03 15.42 0.88
C THR A 48 1.83 14.53 1.17
N THR A 49 0.80 15.06 1.82
CA THR A 49 -0.46 14.31 2.08
C THR A 49 -1.05 13.75 0.80
N ARG A 50 -1.07 14.55 -0.27
CA ARG A 50 -1.56 14.11 -1.58
C ARG A 50 -0.80 12.90 -2.12
N ASP A 51 0.54 12.93 -2.01
CA ASP A 51 1.36 11.83 -2.50
C ASP A 51 1.24 10.59 -1.61
N ALA A 52 0.98 10.77 -0.31
CA ALA A 52 0.68 9.68 0.60
C ALA A 52 -0.61 8.94 0.17
N ASP A 53 -1.69 9.66 -0.09
CA ASP A 53 -2.96 9.08 -0.54
C ASP A 53 -2.79 8.32 -1.86
N VAL A 54 -2.10 8.93 -2.84
CA VAL A 54 -1.79 8.28 -4.14
C VAL A 54 -0.93 7.03 -3.94
N THR A 55 0.03 7.07 -3.03
CA THR A 55 0.91 5.94 -2.72
C THR A 55 0.13 4.79 -2.10
N ILE A 56 -0.74 5.07 -1.13
CA ILE A 56 -1.62 4.05 -0.52
C ILE A 56 -2.55 3.43 -1.58
N LEU A 57 -3.08 4.23 -2.50
CA LEU A 57 -3.86 3.73 -3.62
C LEU A 57 -3.02 2.87 -4.57
N ALA A 58 -1.76 3.22 -4.80
CA ALA A 58 -0.85 2.42 -5.61
C ALA A 58 -0.58 1.03 -4.99
N MET A 59 -0.51 0.93 -3.66
CA MET A 59 -0.40 -0.37 -2.97
C MET A 59 -1.62 -1.26 -3.27
N GLU A 60 -2.82 -0.69 -3.25
CA GLU A 60 -4.06 -1.38 -3.63
C GLU A 60 -4.03 -1.85 -5.09
N ARG A 61 -3.42 -1.05 -5.98
CA ARG A 61 -3.25 -1.35 -7.40
C ARG A 61 -2.08 -2.28 -7.70
N GLY A 62 -1.46 -2.85 -6.67
CA GLY A 62 -0.47 -3.91 -6.81
C GLY A 62 0.98 -3.49 -6.67
N ALA A 63 1.30 -2.24 -6.36
CA ALA A 63 2.64 -1.91 -5.90
C ALA A 63 2.98 -2.76 -4.66
N VAL A 64 4.25 -3.13 -4.53
CA VAL A 64 4.70 -4.03 -3.46
C VAL A 64 5.04 -3.25 -2.21
N ASP A 65 5.70 -2.10 -2.40
CA ASP A 65 6.14 -1.22 -1.32
C ASP A 65 6.43 0.19 -1.86
N PHE A 66 6.84 1.09 -0.98
CA PHE A 66 7.22 2.44 -1.36
C PHE A 66 8.39 2.96 -0.53
N VAL A 67 9.04 4.00 -1.05
CA VAL A 67 10.13 4.75 -0.40
C VAL A 67 9.82 6.23 -0.51
N THR A 68 10.10 6.99 0.53
CA THR A 68 9.98 8.45 0.48
C THR A 68 11.23 9.10 -0.10
N LYS A 69 11.02 10.09 -0.97
CA LYS A 69 12.12 10.90 -1.49
C LYS A 69 12.76 11.70 -0.36
N PRO A 70 14.09 11.79 -0.34
CA PRO A 70 14.78 12.68 0.57
C PRO A 70 14.34 14.14 0.34
N THR A 71 14.27 14.91 1.41
CA THR A 71 13.86 16.32 1.36
C THR A 71 14.95 17.25 0.82
N ASN A 72 16.20 16.81 0.88
CA ASN A 72 17.35 17.59 0.44
C ASN A 72 18.45 16.72 -0.19
N ILE A 73 19.40 17.39 -0.87
CA ILE A 73 20.50 16.73 -1.60
C ILE A 73 21.45 15.97 -0.66
N ILE A 74 21.61 16.42 0.58
CA ILE A 74 22.49 15.79 1.57
C ILE A 74 21.90 14.44 1.98
N GLU A 75 20.62 14.39 2.27
CA GLU A 75 19.91 13.14 2.57
C GLU A 75 19.89 12.22 1.35
N ALA A 76 19.72 12.74 0.13
CA ALA A 76 19.73 11.95 -1.10
C ALA A 76 21.08 11.27 -1.36
N LYS A 77 22.18 11.90 -0.96
CA LYS A 77 23.54 11.34 -1.04
C LYS A 77 23.88 10.50 0.19
N GLY A 78 23.03 10.51 1.20
CA GLY A 78 23.26 9.82 2.47
C GLY A 78 23.08 8.30 2.36
N ASP A 79 23.82 7.59 3.20
CA ASP A 79 23.75 6.11 3.27
C ASP A 79 22.36 5.60 3.74
N ALA A 80 21.60 6.42 4.46
CA ALA A 80 20.30 6.03 5.00
C ALA A 80 19.29 5.73 3.88
N PHE A 81 19.10 6.65 2.95
CA PHE A 81 18.19 6.48 1.80
C PHE A 81 18.64 5.32 0.89
N ARG A 82 19.95 5.20 0.66
CA ARG A 82 20.51 4.09 -0.10
C ARG A 82 20.23 2.74 0.58
N LYS A 83 20.43 2.64 1.89
CA LYS A 83 20.17 1.41 2.65
C LYS A 83 18.68 1.04 2.64
N GLU A 84 17.80 2.02 2.76
CA GLU A 84 16.36 1.83 2.71
C GLU A 84 15.92 1.27 1.35
N ILE A 85 16.27 1.92 0.25
CA ILE A 85 15.97 1.46 -1.11
C ILE A 85 16.53 0.05 -1.36
N LEU A 86 17.80 -0.20 -1.02
CA LEU A 86 18.42 -1.51 -1.22
C LEU A 86 17.78 -2.57 -0.32
N GLY A 87 17.38 -2.23 0.89
CA GLY A 87 16.65 -3.13 1.78
C GLY A 87 15.33 -3.60 1.19
N ILE A 88 14.52 -2.67 0.72
CA ILE A 88 13.24 -2.96 0.07
C ILE A 88 13.44 -3.73 -1.24
N LEU A 89 14.38 -3.30 -2.09
CA LEU A 89 14.70 -4.01 -3.33
C LEU A 89 15.10 -5.46 -3.07
N ASN A 90 15.99 -5.71 -2.11
CA ASN A 90 16.42 -7.05 -1.76
C ASN A 90 15.28 -7.92 -1.23
N ALA A 91 14.38 -7.35 -0.44
CA ALA A 91 13.20 -8.06 0.04
C ALA A 91 12.25 -8.42 -1.12
N VAL A 92 12.01 -7.47 -2.02
CA VAL A 92 11.11 -7.62 -3.17
C VAL A 92 11.67 -8.60 -4.21
N LEU A 93 12.98 -8.54 -4.49
CA LEU A 93 13.62 -9.41 -5.47
C LEU A 93 13.71 -10.88 -5.02
N LYS A 94 13.63 -11.14 -3.72
CA LYS A 94 13.57 -12.50 -3.16
C LYS A 94 12.19 -13.14 -3.26
N THR A 95 11.15 -12.34 -3.51
CA THR A 95 9.79 -12.84 -3.68
C THR A 95 9.51 -13.18 -5.14
N GLU A 96 8.61 -14.13 -5.40
CA GLU A 96 8.14 -14.38 -6.77
C GLU A 96 7.49 -13.11 -7.34
N ARG A 97 7.66 -12.90 -8.66
CA ARG A 97 7.06 -11.77 -9.37
C ARG A 97 5.55 -11.75 -9.18
N ILE A 98 5.05 -10.71 -8.56
CA ILE A 98 3.62 -10.57 -8.32
C ILE A 98 2.92 -10.30 -9.65
N SER A 99 1.97 -11.17 -9.99
CA SER A 99 1.04 -10.88 -11.08
C SER A 99 0.10 -9.77 -10.62
N LEU A 100 0.19 -8.60 -11.23
CA LEU A 100 -0.77 -7.52 -11.02
C LEU A 100 -2.20 -7.90 -11.44
N THR A 101 -2.37 -9.10 -12.01
CA THR A 101 -3.65 -9.61 -12.52
C THR A 101 -4.43 -10.46 -11.55
N GLU A 102 -3.88 -10.86 -10.43
CA GLU A 102 -4.69 -11.42 -9.38
C GLU A 102 -5.58 -10.30 -8.82
N ARG A 103 -6.59 -9.94 -9.61
CA ARG A 103 -7.80 -9.37 -9.04
C ARG A 103 -8.26 -10.40 -8.00
N ARG A 104 -8.00 -10.13 -6.76
CA ARG A 104 -8.98 -10.53 -5.77
C ARG A 104 -10.31 -10.01 -6.30
N PRO A 105 -11.38 -10.82 -6.24
CA PRO A 105 -12.67 -10.34 -6.69
C PRO A 105 -12.79 -8.92 -6.14
N ALA A 106 -12.98 -7.97 -7.05
CA ALA A 106 -13.24 -6.61 -6.63
C ALA A 106 -14.29 -6.77 -5.54
N VAL A 107 -13.99 -6.29 -4.33
CA VAL A 107 -15.06 -6.16 -3.35
C VAL A 107 -16.07 -5.36 -4.14
N ALA A 108 -17.13 -6.04 -4.60
CA ALA A 108 -18.16 -5.47 -5.44
C ALA A 108 -18.49 -4.17 -4.76
N ALA A 109 -18.37 -3.04 -5.48
CA ALA A 109 -18.42 -1.70 -4.94
C ALA A 109 -19.35 -1.74 -3.74
N VAL A 110 -18.80 -1.67 -2.53
CA VAL A 110 -19.56 -1.98 -1.33
C VAL A 110 -20.55 -0.84 -1.26
N SER A 111 -21.73 -1.09 -1.82
CA SER A 111 -22.85 -0.18 -1.75
C SER A 111 -22.97 0.21 -0.29
N ALA A 112 -22.60 1.45 0.04
CA ALA A 112 -22.60 2.04 1.36
C ALA A 112 -22.35 1.01 2.47
N VAL A 113 -21.07 0.80 2.85
CA VAL A 113 -20.74 -0.02 4.02
C VAL A 113 -21.52 0.56 5.19
N GLN A 114 -22.61 -0.10 5.57
CA GLN A 114 -23.34 0.31 6.78
C GLN A 114 -22.42 0.00 7.95
N LYS A 115 -21.67 1.01 8.37
CA LYS A 115 -20.90 0.96 9.61
C LYS A 115 -21.90 0.85 10.76
N ARG A 116 -21.72 -0.11 11.61
CA ARG A 116 -22.51 -0.24 12.81
C ARG A 116 -22.28 1.00 13.66
N ASN A 117 -23.35 1.75 13.99
CA ASN A 117 -23.29 2.76 15.02
C ASN A 117 -22.78 2.12 16.32
N ALA A 118 -21.75 2.70 16.91
CA ALA A 118 -21.03 2.19 18.08
C ALA A 118 -21.80 2.24 19.41
N SER A 119 -23.10 1.98 19.38
CA SER A 119 -23.98 2.02 20.58
C SER A 119 -24.31 0.63 21.16
N ALA A 120 -23.75 -0.44 20.64
CA ALA A 120 -23.85 -1.74 21.31
C ALA A 120 -22.65 -1.88 22.25
N GLU A 121 -22.89 -1.99 23.55
CA GLU A 121 -21.89 -2.40 24.54
C GLU A 121 -21.17 -3.66 24.03
N THR A 122 -20.03 -3.46 23.41
CA THR A 122 -19.22 -4.55 22.93
C THR A 122 -18.57 -5.18 24.15
N ARG A 123 -19.08 -6.31 24.58
CA ARG A 123 -18.48 -7.18 25.60
C ARG A 123 -17.17 -7.74 25.00
N PHE A 124 -16.12 -6.93 24.97
CA PHE A 124 -14.79 -7.41 24.64
C PHE A 124 -14.36 -8.34 25.76
N LYS A 125 -14.36 -9.63 25.48
CA LYS A 125 -13.88 -10.65 26.41
C LYS A 125 -12.35 -10.52 26.54
N ASN A 126 -11.85 -9.58 27.33
CA ASN A 126 -10.43 -9.43 27.74
C ASN A 126 -9.39 -9.86 26.68
N LYS A 127 -9.67 -9.61 25.40
CA LYS A 127 -8.81 -9.97 24.27
C LYS A 127 -8.48 -8.71 23.48
N ILE A 128 -7.25 -8.64 23.01
CA ILE A 128 -6.77 -7.63 22.06
C ILE A 128 -5.93 -8.34 21.00
N VAL A 129 -6.08 -7.92 19.75
CA VAL A 129 -5.23 -8.38 18.66
C VAL A 129 -4.16 -7.32 18.41
N ALA A 130 -2.89 -7.71 18.50
CA ALA A 130 -1.77 -6.86 18.11
C ALA A 130 -1.21 -7.36 16.78
N LEU A 131 -1.12 -6.47 15.79
CA LEU A 131 -0.60 -6.75 14.47
C LEU A 131 0.55 -5.78 14.15
N ALA A 132 1.72 -6.31 13.83
CA ALA A 132 2.88 -5.51 13.45
C ALA A 132 3.30 -5.86 12.02
N CYS A 133 3.51 -4.83 11.20
CA CYS A 133 3.88 -4.98 9.80
C CYS A 133 5.02 -4.03 9.42
N SER A 134 5.78 -4.41 8.40
CA SER A 134 6.86 -3.62 7.81
C SER A 134 6.79 -3.70 6.28
N THR A 135 7.89 -4.03 5.59
CA THR A 135 7.94 -4.19 4.12
C THR A 135 6.82 -5.08 3.60
N GLY A 136 6.08 -4.60 2.61
CA GLY A 136 4.89 -5.26 2.08
C GLY A 136 3.65 -5.22 2.99
N GLY A 137 3.78 -4.64 4.20
CA GLY A 137 2.69 -4.48 5.16
C GLY A 137 1.49 -3.73 4.60
N PRO A 138 1.66 -2.56 3.98
CA PRO A 138 0.54 -1.79 3.45
C PRO A 138 -0.33 -2.59 2.48
N LYS A 139 0.28 -3.33 1.58
CA LYS A 139 -0.42 -4.22 0.67
C LYS A 139 -1.12 -5.37 1.39
N ALA A 140 -0.44 -5.99 2.34
CA ALA A 140 -1.00 -7.10 3.13
C ALA A 140 -2.23 -6.64 3.94
N LEU A 141 -2.15 -5.46 4.58
CA LEU A 141 -3.23 -4.88 5.36
C LEU A 141 -4.48 -4.60 4.51
N GLN A 142 -4.31 -3.98 3.34
CA GLN A 142 -5.40 -3.76 2.38
C GLN A 142 -5.99 -5.08 1.85
N SER A 143 -5.24 -6.15 1.97
CA SER A 143 -5.65 -7.47 1.55
C SER A 143 -6.37 -8.27 2.64
N VAL A 144 -6.26 -7.89 3.91
CA VAL A 144 -6.80 -8.63 5.06
C VAL A 144 -7.89 -7.85 5.77
N ILE A 145 -7.64 -6.59 6.12
CA ILE A 145 -8.53 -5.79 6.98
C ILE A 145 -9.95 -5.64 6.41
N PRO A 146 -10.15 -5.42 5.09
CA PRO A 146 -11.50 -5.29 4.52
C PRO A 146 -12.37 -6.54 4.65
N TYR A 147 -11.75 -7.69 4.87
CA TYR A 147 -12.47 -8.97 5.02
C TYR A 147 -12.81 -9.32 6.47
N LEU A 148 -12.35 -8.52 7.43
CA LEU A 148 -12.70 -8.71 8.83
C LEU A 148 -14.20 -8.47 9.04
N PRO A 149 -14.87 -9.28 9.87
CA PRO A 149 -16.28 -9.13 10.13
C PRO A 149 -16.56 -7.86 10.96
N ALA A 150 -17.70 -7.20 10.70
CA ALA A 150 -18.10 -6.01 11.44
C ALA A 150 -18.28 -6.24 12.96
N ASN A 151 -18.49 -7.49 13.36
CA ASN A 151 -18.66 -7.92 14.75
C ASN A 151 -17.41 -8.59 15.31
N LEU A 152 -16.23 -8.09 14.96
CA LEU A 152 -14.98 -8.59 15.50
C LEU A 152 -15.01 -8.61 17.04
N ASP A 153 -14.71 -9.77 17.64
CA ASP A 153 -14.86 -9.99 19.09
C ASP A 153 -13.73 -9.38 19.94
N ALA A 154 -12.79 -8.70 19.32
CA ALA A 154 -11.66 -8.05 19.99
C ALA A 154 -11.26 -6.76 19.26
N PRO A 155 -10.83 -5.72 19.98
CA PRO A 155 -10.17 -4.57 19.37
C PRO A 155 -8.83 -4.99 18.78
N MET A 156 -8.39 -4.28 17.74
CA MET A 156 -7.11 -4.51 17.10
C MET A 156 -6.22 -3.27 17.20
N VAL A 157 -4.98 -3.45 17.60
CA VAL A 157 -3.93 -2.44 17.52
C VAL A 157 -2.97 -2.84 16.41
N LEU A 158 -2.70 -1.90 15.53
CA LEU A 158 -1.87 -2.13 14.35
C LEU A 158 -0.66 -1.19 14.39
N VAL A 159 0.53 -1.77 14.21
CA VAL A 159 1.78 -1.03 14.05
C VAL A 159 2.33 -1.30 12.66
N GLN A 160 2.46 -0.24 11.87
CA GLN A 160 3.06 -0.28 10.54
C GLN A 160 4.28 0.62 10.51
N HIS A 161 5.44 0.04 10.19
CA HIS A 161 6.65 0.83 9.97
C HIS A 161 6.54 1.59 8.65
N MET A 162 6.25 2.89 8.74
CA MET A 162 6.13 3.81 7.60
C MET A 162 6.34 5.26 8.05
N PRO A 163 6.65 6.19 7.13
CA PRO A 163 6.84 7.60 7.46
C PRO A 163 5.58 8.24 8.04
N ALA A 164 5.76 9.25 8.89
CA ALA A 164 4.67 10.06 9.42
C ALA A 164 3.81 10.65 8.29
N GLY A 165 2.50 10.71 8.50
CA GLY A 165 1.52 11.18 7.50
C GLY A 165 1.01 10.09 6.57
N PHE A 166 1.80 9.05 6.29
CA PHE A 166 1.30 7.89 5.54
C PHE A 166 0.42 6.98 6.38
N THR A 167 0.64 6.92 7.68
CA THR A 167 -0.19 6.15 8.63
C THR A 167 -1.63 6.65 8.64
N ASN A 168 -1.82 7.97 8.63
CA ASN A 168 -3.15 8.57 8.56
C ASN A 168 -3.85 8.24 7.24
N SER A 169 -3.18 8.42 6.08
CA SER A 169 -3.72 8.05 4.76
C SER A 169 -4.08 6.57 4.69
N MET A 170 -3.25 5.71 5.29
CA MET A 170 -3.51 4.28 5.38
C MET A 170 -4.72 3.95 6.25
N ALA A 171 -4.83 4.58 7.42
CA ALA A 171 -5.96 4.38 8.32
C ALA A 171 -7.27 4.82 7.67
N ASN A 172 -7.30 6.01 7.05
CA ASN A 172 -8.45 6.52 6.33
C ASN A 172 -8.86 5.57 5.19
N ARG A 173 -7.87 5.09 4.41
CA ARG A 173 -8.18 4.16 3.33
C ARG A 173 -8.72 2.82 3.84
N LEU A 174 -8.13 2.27 4.88
CA LEU A 174 -8.64 1.03 5.50
C LEU A 174 -10.06 1.23 6.08
N ASP A 175 -10.35 2.40 6.67
CA ASP A 175 -11.68 2.73 7.16
C ASP A 175 -12.72 2.78 6.03
N GLU A 176 -12.36 3.37 4.88
CA GLU A 176 -13.24 3.45 3.71
C GLU A 176 -13.61 2.07 3.13
N ILE A 177 -12.66 1.14 3.09
CA ILE A 177 -12.83 -0.15 2.42
C ILE A 177 -13.21 -1.30 3.36
N SER A 178 -13.32 -1.04 4.68
CA SER A 178 -13.57 -2.06 5.69
C SER A 178 -14.93 -1.94 6.36
N LYS A 179 -15.41 -3.05 6.91
CA LYS A 179 -16.64 -3.10 7.70
C LYS A 179 -16.44 -2.69 9.16
N ILE A 180 -15.20 -2.68 9.62
CA ILE A 180 -14.78 -2.22 10.94
C ILE A 180 -14.38 -0.76 10.88
N ASN A 181 -14.42 -0.06 12.02
CA ASN A 181 -13.91 1.30 12.11
C ASN A 181 -12.39 1.25 12.27
N VAL A 182 -11.67 2.02 11.45
CA VAL A 182 -10.22 2.14 11.51
C VAL A 182 -9.85 3.61 11.68
N LYS A 183 -8.92 3.88 12.56
CA LYS A 183 -8.38 5.23 12.78
C LYS A 183 -6.95 5.16 13.26
N GLU A 184 -6.19 6.21 12.99
CA GLU A 184 -4.89 6.45 13.59
C GLU A 184 -5.01 6.84 15.06
#